data_1895c8c42ceaa108675cfa3804e66c76
#
_entry.id   1895c8c42ceaa108675cfa3804e66c76
#
_cell.length_a   1.000
_cell.length_b   1.000
_cell.length_c   1.000
_cell.angle_alpha   90.00
_cell.angle_beta   90.00
_cell.angle_gamma   90.00
#
_symmetry.space_group_name_H-M   'P 1'
#
loop_
_entity.id
_entity.type
_entity.pdbx_description
1 polymer ?
#
loop_
_entity_poly.entity_id
_entity_poly.type
_entity_poly.pdbx_seq_one_letter_code
_entity_poly.pdbx_strand_id
1 'polypeptide(L)'
;MQTQLTRFVGFSIFSLIFLHACSLVPSKKQSKLVWNKDLPVIGSQSSPRTADLNNDGTLDIVIGAGKNEYQESDMGILAFDGKSGELLWKQKCRDQVFGSATFCDANGDKIKDVFIGGRSPQLKAIDGKTGALLWEYNAIRYVNDPILRFAQFNFNNSVLVADQNNDGVDDILTVNGGNSYAAPYSQQGRMPGVLMVLDAKTGNVIAADTMPDGKESYMTPVYFSQPGSDEKYIVFGTGGETIDGNLYISTLRDLLSKKLTAAKIIATEKGHGFIAPPTIADVTGDGQLDIIAITHGSKALAIDGKDHHVIWTKTFPGTECSNSFAPGYFTDDDVPDFFTFISKGQWPNSTGSIQVLINGKDGSISYMDSIGCTGYSSPVVYDLDNDGRDEAIISINNFDCSLGYASKPPRTMENRLVYINFAKRSTKTIDQSQGFKNIFSTPWIGDLDNDGYLDVVYCQYYHHSDLLSFLGMRMRRVDLPVRVRKNILWGEYMGSNANGVFSPNTAKF
;
A
#
# COMPACT_ATOMS: atom_id res chain seq x y z
N MET A 1 -33.01 -58.98 75.86
CA MET A 1 -33.87 -57.95 75.27
C MET A 1 -33.14 -56.67 75.23
N GLN A 2 -32.39 -56.41 74.12
CA GLN A 2 -31.66 -55.18 73.90
C GLN A 2 -31.89 -54.81 72.44
N THR A 3 -32.50 -53.67 72.23
CA THR A 3 -32.79 -53.06 70.97
C THR A 3 -31.58 -52.17 70.59
N GLN A 4 -30.93 -52.47 69.49
CA GLN A 4 -29.90 -51.68 68.92
C GLN A 4 -30.50 -50.61 68.00
N LEU A 5 -30.18 -49.36 68.26
CA LEU A 5 -30.45 -48.18 67.37
C LEU A 5 -29.31 -47.98 66.39
N THR A 6 -29.59 -48.14 65.09
CA THR A 6 -28.66 -47.83 64.05
C THR A 6 -28.87 -46.39 63.60
N ARG A 7 -27.81 -45.56 63.72
CA ARG A 7 -27.74 -44.17 63.21
C ARG A 7 -27.34 -44.20 61.75
N PHE A 8 -28.17 -43.65 60.90
CA PHE A 8 -27.81 -43.24 59.51
C PHE A 8 -27.18 -41.88 59.53
N VAL A 9 -25.92 -41.79 59.01
CA VAL A 9 -25.25 -40.56 58.71
C VAL A 9 -25.47 -40.29 57.22
N GLY A 10 -26.27 -39.28 56.91
CA GLY A 10 -26.43 -38.78 55.54
C GLY A 10 -25.30 -37.85 55.13
N PHE A 11 -24.52 -38.27 54.15
CA PHE A 11 -23.57 -37.40 53.44
C PHE A 11 -24.31 -36.64 52.36
N SER A 12 -24.51 -35.32 52.52
CA SER A 12 -24.96 -34.43 51.44
C SER A 12 -23.76 -34.00 50.60
N ILE A 13 -23.67 -34.52 49.39
CA ILE A 13 -22.71 -34.06 48.37
C ILE A 13 -23.32 -32.83 47.72
N PHE A 14 -22.80 -31.65 48.00
CA PHE A 14 -23.07 -30.43 47.26
C PHE A 14 -22.20 -30.41 45.99
N SER A 15 -22.81 -30.81 44.84
CA SER A 15 -22.19 -30.60 43.51
C SER A 15 -22.33 -29.14 43.14
N LEU A 16 -21.22 -28.39 43.23
CA LEU A 16 -21.10 -27.07 42.60
C LEU A 16 -20.99 -27.24 41.07
N ILE A 17 -22.09 -27.01 40.38
CA ILE A 17 -22.08 -26.87 38.92
C ILE A 17 -21.53 -25.48 38.61
N PHE A 18 -20.27 -25.40 38.19
CA PHE A 18 -19.72 -24.20 37.53
C PHE A 18 -20.37 -24.12 36.15
N LEU A 19 -21.39 -23.31 36.02
CA LEU A 19 -21.87 -22.81 34.72
C LEU A 19 -20.81 -21.86 34.15
N HIS A 20 -19.94 -22.37 33.29
CA HIS A 20 -19.20 -21.55 32.38
C HIS A 20 -20.19 -20.90 31.41
N ALA A 21 -20.58 -19.66 31.69
CA ALA A 21 -21.28 -18.85 30.73
C ALA A 21 -20.26 -18.50 29.62
N CYS A 22 -20.15 -19.40 28.65
CA CYS A 22 -19.53 -19.05 27.38
C CYS A 22 -20.44 -18.00 26.74
N SER A 23 -20.10 -16.75 26.81
CA SER A 23 -20.78 -15.69 26.09
C SER A 23 -20.61 -16.02 24.60
N LEU A 24 -21.64 -16.57 23.98
CA LEU A 24 -21.74 -16.76 22.55
C LEU A 24 -21.79 -15.36 21.92
N VAL A 25 -20.64 -14.80 21.57
CA VAL A 25 -20.59 -13.65 20.68
C VAL A 25 -21.26 -14.09 19.38
N PRO A 26 -22.34 -13.43 18.95
CA PRO A 26 -23.04 -13.82 17.75
C PRO A 26 -22.09 -13.76 16.56
N SER A 27 -21.97 -14.86 15.80
CA SER A 27 -21.14 -14.87 14.59
C SER A 27 -21.76 -13.94 13.55
N LYS A 28 -20.99 -13.00 12.99
CA LYS A 28 -21.40 -12.23 11.80
C LYS A 28 -21.64 -13.24 10.67
N LYS A 29 -22.82 -13.21 10.04
CA LYS A 29 -23.17 -14.18 8.98
C LYS A 29 -22.95 -13.68 7.57
N GLN A 30 -22.82 -12.36 7.39
CA GLN A 30 -22.67 -11.69 6.08
C GLN A 30 -21.83 -10.43 6.24
N SER A 31 -21.19 -10.02 5.14
CA SER A 31 -20.55 -8.72 5.06
C SER A 31 -21.58 -7.61 5.26
N LYS A 32 -21.22 -6.56 5.98
CA LYS A 32 -22.13 -5.46 6.32
C LYS A 32 -21.45 -4.12 6.01
N LEU A 33 -22.09 -3.32 5.19
CA LEU A 33 -21.71 -1.92 5.04
C LEU A 33 -21.93 -1.19 6.36
N VAL A 34 -20.87 -0.66 6.97
CA VAL A 34 -20.92 0.07 8.23
C VAL A 34 -21.26 1.53 7.94
N TRP A 35 -20.47 2.17 7.09
CA TRP A 35 -20.73 3.53 6.63
C TRP A 35 -20.24 3.77 5.20
N ASN A 36 -20.76 4.84 4.64
CA ASN A 36 -20.46 5.34 3.31
C ASN A 36 -20.44 6.87 3.34
N LYS A 37 -19.37 7.49 2.86
CA LYS A 37 -19.20 8.94 2.78
C LYS A 37 -18.91 9.37 1.35
N ASP A 38 -19.82 10.18 0.81
CA ASP A 38 -19.71 10.76 -0.52
C ASP A 38 -19.23 12.21 -0.40
N LEU A 39 -18.16 12.55 -1.11
CA LEU A 39 -17.57 13.89 -1.16
C LEU A 39 -17.57 14.38 -2.60
N PRO A 40 -18.27 15.49 -2.91
CA PRO A 40 -18.37 16.02 -4.27
C PRO A 40 -17.07 16.72 -4.71
N VAL A 41 -16.84 16.75 -6.02
CA VAL A 41 -15.83 17.56 -6.72
C VAL A 41 -14.39 17.12 -6.54
N ILE A 42 -14.11 16.20 -5.64
CA ILE A 42 -12.77 15.66 -5.39
C ILE A 42 -12.73 14.17 -5.70
N GLY A 43 -11.51 13.63 -5.76
CA GLY A 43 -11.24 12.20 -5.87
C GLY A 43 -9.95 11.83 -5.19
N SER A 44 -9.60 10.55 -5.24
CA SER A 44 -8.37 10.04 -4.66
C SER A 44 -7.75 8.96 -5.53
N GLN A 45 -6.42 8.98 -5.59
CA GLN A 45 -5.55 7.91 -6.08
C GLN A 45 -4.71 7.32 -4.94
N SER A 46 -4.79 7.93 -3.75
CA SER A 46 -4.14 7.49 -2.53
C SER A 46 -4.81 6.24 -1.97
N SER A 47 -4.05 5.43 -1.26
CA SER A 47 -4.57 4.29 -0.51
C SER A 47 -4.85 4.70 0.94
N PRO A 48 -5.99 4.32 1.52
CA PRO A 48 -6.29 4.60 2.92
C PRO A 48 -5.26 3.93 3.82
N ARG A 49 -4.88 4.61 4.89
CA ARG A 49 -4.07 4.12 5.99
C ARG A 49 -4.66 4.53 7.31
N THR A 50 -4.31 3.83 8.38
CA THR A 50 -5.00 3.99 9.65
C THR A 50 -4.06 4.25 10.82
N ALA A 51 -4.52 5.12 11.73
CA ALA A 51 -3.94 5.37 13.05
C ALA A 51 -5.06 5.89 13.97
N ASP A 52 -4.97 5.64 15.26
CA ASP A 52 -5.87 6.25 16.24
C ASP A 52 -5.44 7.72 16.45
N LEU A 53 -6.16 8.66 15.84
CA LEU A 53 -5.83 10.08 15.84
C LEU A 53 -6.57 10.87 16.93
N ASN A 54 -7.65 10.32 17.45
CA ASN A 54 -8.49 10.95 18.46
C ASN A 54 -8.36 10.28 19.84
N ASN A 55 -7.58 9.19 19.94
CA ASN A 55 -7.30 8.39 21.12
C ASN A 55 -8.58 7.79 21.76
N ASP A 56 -9.49 7.30 20.90
CA ASP A 56 -10.72 6.62 21.32
C ASP A 56 -10.63 5.09 21.27
N GLY A 57 -9.48 4.55 20.85
CA GLY A 57 -9.19 3.13 20.73
C GLY A 57 -9.67 2.50 19.42
N THR A 58 -10.25 3.28 18.53
CA THR A 58 -10.61 2.89 17.16
C THR A 58 -9.60 3.49 16.19
N LEU A 59 -9.21 2.76 15.13
CA LEU A 59 -8.32 3.34 14.12
C LEU A 59 -9.09 4.30 13.22
N ASP A 60 -8.56 5.52 13.04
CA ASP A 60 -9.05 6.51 12.10
C ASP A 60 -8.38 6.36 10.75
N ILE A 61 -8.99 6.91 9.70
CA ILE A 61 -8.55 6.69 8.32
C ILE A 61 -7.99 7.99 7.75
N VAL A 62 -6.76 7.93 7.22
CA VAL A 62 -6.13 9.04 6.49
C VAL A 62 -6.00 8.68 5.02
N ILE A 63 -6.35 9.63 4.15
CA ILE A 63 -6.24 9.47 2.70
C ILE A 63 -5.85 10.79 2.04
N GLY A 64 -4.96 10.73 1.06
CA GLY A 64 -4.72 11.83 0.13
C GLY A 64 -5.87 11.96 -0.87
N ALA A 65 -6.16 13.18 -1.29
CA ALA A 65 -7.26 13.49 -2.20
C ALA A 65 -6.94 14.76 -3.02
N GLY A 66 -7.94 15.32 -3.66
CA GLY A 66 -7.85 16.58 -4.38
C GLY A 66 -8.82 16.67 -5.53
N LYS A 67 -8.76 17.77 -6.27
CA LYS A 67 -9.41 17.93 -7.56
C LYS A 67 -8.61 17.25 -8.67
N ASN A 68 -8.86 17.58 -9.91
CA ASN A 68 -8.02 17.10 -11.03
C ASN A 68 -6.59 17.64 -10.92
N GLU A 69 -5.67 17.03 -11.67
CA GLU A 69 -4.26 17.47 -11.74
C GLU A 69 -4.13 18.97 -11.96
N TYR A 70 -3.16 19.58 -11.28
CA TYR A 70 -2.82 21.02 -11.34
C TYR A 70 -3.94 21.94 -10.81
N GLN A 71 -4.79 21.43 -9.94
CA GLN A 71 -5.86 22.19 -9.31
C GLN A 71 -5.74 22.15 -7.78
N GLU A 72 -5.70 23.34 -7.18
CA GLU A 72 -5.75 23.45 -5.73
C GLU A 72 -7.11 22.98 -5.16
N SER A 73 -7.07 22.46 -3.95
CA SER A 73 -8.26 22.00 -3.24
C SER A 73 -8.14 22.24 -1.74
N ASP A 74 -9.24 22.64 -1.10
CA ASP A 74 -9.33 22.68 0.37
C ASP A 74 -9.43 21.31 1.02
N MET A 75 -9.57 20.26 0.19
CA MET A 75 -9.76 18.87 0.58
C MET A 75 -8.67 18.01 -0.08
N GLY A 76 -7.41 18.32 0.22
CA GLY A 76 -6.26 17.60 -0.33
C GLY A 76 -5.82 16.41 0.50
N ILE A 77 -5.98 16.48 1.82
CA ILE A 77 -5.70 15.38 2.75
C ILE A 77 -6.86 15.33 3.73
N LEU A 78 -7.37 14.14 3.98
CA LEU A 78 -8.59 13.93 4.75
C LEU A 78 -8.32 12.89 5.85
N ALA A 79 -8.82 13.16 7.05
CA ALA A 79 -8.93 12.17 8.11
C ALA A 79 -10.40 11.94 8.48
N PHE A 80 -10.77 10.68 8.59
CA PHE A 80 -12.12 10.25 8.95
C PHE A 80 -12.07 9.45 10.23
N ASP A 81 -13.00 9.71 11.13
CA ASP A 81 -13.28 8.84 12.27
C ASP A 81 -13.64 7.42 11.78
N GLY A 82 -12.88 6.44 12.21
CA GLY A 82 -13.03 5.08 11.70
C GLY A 82 -14.37 4.43 12.04
N LYS A 83 -14.95 4.81 13.19
CA LYS A 83 -16.20 4.24 13.68
C LYS A 83 -17.42 4.79 12.94
N SER A 84 -17.47 6.12 12.75
CA SER A 84 -18.63 6.82 12.19
C SER A 84 -18.46 7.22 10.72
N GLY A 85 -17.22 7.29 10.24
CA GLY A 85 -16.86 7.86 8.95
C GLY A 85 -16.99 9.38 8.89
N GLU A 86 -17.20 10.07 10.02
CA GLU A 86 -17.24 11.52 10.02
C GLU A 86 -15.85 12.12 9.79
N LEU A 87 -15.81 13.28 9.16
CA LEU A 87 -14.56 13.98 8.88
C LEU A 87 -14.00 14.56 10.18
N LEU A 88 -12.84 14.09 10.62
CA LEU A 88 -12.13 14.64 11.76
C LEU A 88 -11.48 15.97 11.39
N TRP A 89 -10.72 15.98 10.31
CA TRP A 89 -10.06 17.16 9.80
C TRP A 89 -9.73 17.03 8.30
N LYS A 90 -9.38 18.16 7.69
CA LYS A 90 -8.92 18.24 6.31
C LYS A 90 -7.79 19.25 6.17
N GLN A 91 -6.89 18.99 5.22
CA GLN A 91 -5.83 19.90 4.81
C GLN A 91 -5.91 20.25 3.34
N LYS A 92 -5.64 21.51 3.01
CA LYS A 92 -5.58 22.00 1.65
C LYS A 92 -4.36 21.46 0.90
N CYS A 93 -4.45 21.39 -0.42
CA CYS A 93 -3.35 21.05 -1.31
C CYS A 93 -3.26 22.02 -2.50
N ARG A 94 -2.06 22.16 -3.07
CA ARG A 94 -1.82 22.92 -4.31
C ARG A 94 -2.15 22.10 -5.56
N ASP A 95 -2.10 20.78 -5.42
CA ASP A 95 -2.33 19.79 -6.47
C ASP A 95 -2.74 18.46 -5.81
N GLN A 96 -3.07 17.45 -6.59
CA GLN A 96 -3.45 16.13 -6.07
C GLN A 96 -2.43 15.55 -5.09
N VAL A 97 -2.93 15.04 -3.97
CA VAL A 97 -2.17 14.24 -3.01
C VAL A 97 -2.48 12.76 -3.28
N PHE A 98 -1.58 12.09 -3.98
CA PHE A 98 -1.75 10.69 -4.37
C PHE A 98 -0.98 9.72 -3.48
N GLY A 99 -0.02 10.19 -2.71
CA GLY A 99 0.72 9.39 -1.74
C GLY A 99 -0.20 8.86 -0.65
N SER A 100 0.18 7.73 -0.05
CA SER A 100 -0.45 7.18 1.15
C SER A 100 0.29 7.68 2.39
N ALA A 101 -0.42 7.84 3.49
CA ALA A 101 0.15 8.41 4.71
C ALA A 101 1.22 7.51 5.35
N THR A 102 2.22 8.12 5.96
CA THR A 102 3.18 7.50 6.88
C THR A 102 3.00 8.15 8.24
N PHE A 103 3.18 7.42 9.33
CA PHE A 103 2.82 7.87 10.67
C PHE A 103 3.99 7.75 11.65
N CYS A 104 4.35 8.85 12.33
CA CYS A 104 5.12 8.83 13.57
C CYS A 104 4.67 10.01 14.46
N ASP A 105 4.96 9.96 15.74
CA ASP A 105 4.72 11.07 16.68
C ASP A 105 5.95 12.01 16.61
N ALA A 106 5.87 13.03 15.78
CA ALA A 106 6.97 13.98 15.58
C ALA A 106 6.89 15.18 16.52
N ASN A 107 5.71 15.51 17.02
CA ASN A 107 5.49 16.65 17.92
C ASN A 107 5.53 16.28 19.42
N GLY A 108 5.54 14.97 19.77
CA GLY A 108 5.68 14.45 21.12
C GLY A 108 4.39 14.43 21.94
N ASP A 109 3.22 14.52 21.30
CA ASP A 109 1.93 14.53 21.99
C ASP A 109 1.30 13.14 22.17
N LYS A 110 1.99 12.08 21.71
CA LYS A 110 1.63 10.66 21.73
C LYS A 110 0.54 10.26 20.73
N ILE A 111 0.09 11.15 19.89
CA ILE A 111 -0.74 10.87 18.73
C ILE A 111 0.16 10.82 17.51
N LYS A 112 -0.12 9.94 16.57
CA LYS A 112 0.67 9.83 15.35
C LYS A 112 0.40 11.01 14.43
N ASP A 113 1.46 11.72 14.02
CA ASP A 113 1.42 12.73 12.98
C ASP A 113 1.45 12.09 11.59
N VAL A 114 0.98 12.81 10.59
CA VAL A 114 0.76 12.34 9.23
C VAL A 114 1.77 12.94 8.27
N PHE A 115 2.52 12.10 7.56
CA PHE A 115 3.45 12.49 6.50
C PHE A 115 2.92 11.99 5.18
N ILE A 116 2.67 12.88 4.22
CA ILE A 116 2.03 12.50 2.97
C ILE A 116 2.52 13.35 1.80
N GLY A 117 2.85 12.67 0.71
CA GLY A 117 3.35 13.27 -0.53
C GLY A 117 2.31 13.40 -1.63
N GLY A 118 2.60 14.24 -2.60
CA GLY A 118 1.72 14.46 -3.76
C GLY A 118 2.45 15.15 -4.89
N ARG A 119 1.67 15.66 -5.85
CA ARG A 119 2.17 16.39 -7.02
C ARG A 119 2.69 17.78 -6.65
N SER A 120 3.43 18.40 -7.57
CA SER A 120 3.86 19.84 -7.49
C SER A 120 4.67 20.15 -6.23
N PRO A 121 5.75 19.48 -6.02
CA PRO A 121 6.57 19.07 -4.88
C PRO A 121 5.91 19.32 -3.51
N GLN A 122 4.75 18.66 -3.28
CA GLN A 122 4.11 18.65 -1.97
C GLN A 122 4.55 17.44 -1.15
N LEU A 123 5.19 17.67 -0.03
CA LEU A 123 5.32 16.73 1.08
C LEU A 123 4.98 17.51 2.35
N LYS A 124 4.00 17.03 3.10
CA LYS A 124 3.48 17.69 4.29
C LYS A 124 3.58 16.79 5.51
N ALA A 125 3.92 17.41 6.65
CA ALA A 125 3.68 16.85 7.95
C ALA A 125 2.49 17.59 8.58
N ILE A 126 1.58 16.83 9.15
CA ILE A 126 0.31 17.30 9.69
C ILE A 126 0.16 16.70 11.08
N ASP A 127 -0.14 17.53 12.06
CA ASP A 127 -0.54 17.09 13.40
C ASP A 127 -1.77 16.16 13.28
N GLY A 128 -1.59 14.90 13.63
CA GLY A 128 -2.62 13.88 13.41
C GLY A 128 -3.89 14.15 14.20
N LYS A 129 -3.77 14.72 15.41
CA LYS A 129 -4.89 15.02 16.31
C LYS A 129 -5.75 16.17 15.82
N THR A 130 -5.12 17.23 15.31
CA THR A 130 -5.80 18.49 15.01
C THR A 130 -5.95 18.79 13.54
N GLY A 131 -5.17 18.11 12.68
CA GLY A 131 -5.07 18.40 11.25
C GLY A 131 -4.25 19.67 10.97
N ALA A 132 -3.56 20.26 11.93
CA ALA A 132 -2.75 21.44 11.72
C ALA A 132 -1.49 21.10 10.92
N LEU A 133 -1.09 21.99 10.00
CA LEU A 133 0.16 21.82 9.26
C LEU A 133 1.34 22.04 10.21
N LEU A 134 2.19 21.03 10.38
CA LEU A 134 3.46 21.14 11.10
C LEU A 134 4.53 21.77 10.20
N TRP A 135 4.74 21.17 9.04
CA TRP A 135 5.62 21.73 8.01
C TRP A 135 5.23 21.24 6.60
N GLU A 136 5.73 21.92 5.59
CA GLU A 136 5.64 21.56 4.19
C GLU A 136 6.99 21.74 3.51
N TYR A 137 7.40 20.77 2.68
CA TYR A 137 8.62 20.87 1.87
C TYR A 137 8.55 22.10 0.97
N ASN A 138 9.59 22.93 1.03
CA ASN A 138 9.67 24.15 0.26
C ASN A 138 10.81 24.06 -0.78
N ALA A 139 10.46 23.64 -1.99
CA ALA A 139 11.40 23.49 -3.10
C ALA A 139 12.15 24.79 -3.47
N ILE A 140 11.53 25.96 -3.21
CA ILE A 140 12.15 27.27 -3.53
C ILE A 140 13.43 27.49 -2.71
N ARG A 141 13.52 26.95 -1.50
CA ARG A 141 14.73 27.03 -0.66
C ARG A 141 15.95 26.41 -1.32
N TYR A 142 15.76 25.50 -2.25
CA TYR A 142 16.80 24.63 -2.80
C TYR A 142 17.13 24.89 -4.27
N VAL A 143 16.66 25.98 -4.87
CA VAL A 143 16.88 26.28 -6.30
C VAL A 143 18.36 26.39 -6.68
N ASN A 144 19.23 26.73 -5.72
CA ASN A 144 20.69 26.86 -5.92
C ASN A 144 21.46 25.66 -5.33
N ASP A 145 20.79 24.68 -4.72
CA ASP A 145 21.45 23.48 -4.22
C ASP A 145 21.81 22.55 -5.38
N PRO A 146 23.01 21.96 -5.41
CA PRO A 146 23.45 21.14 -6.55
C PRO A 146 22.63 19.88 -6.76
N ILE A 147 21.99 19.35 -5.72
CA ILE A 147 21.17 18.11 -5.73
C ILE A 147 19.69 18.47 -5.62
N LEU A 148 19.29 19.17 -4.56
CA LEU A 148 17.89 19.42 -4.24
C LEU A 148 17.19 20.35 -5.23
N ARG A 149 17.92 21.09 -6.08
CA ARG A 149 17.33 21.84 -7.20
C ARG A 149 16.53 20.96 -8.17
N PHE A 150 16.78 19.66 -8.19
CA PHE A 150 16.05 18.70 -9.01
C PHE A 150 14.78 18.18 -8.32
N ALA A 151 14.62 18.36 -7.00
CA ALA A 151 13.45 17.94 -6.24
C ALA A 151 12.27 18.92 -6.39
N GLN A 152 11.83 19.13 -7.64
CA GLN A 152 10.79 20.08 -8.06
C GLN A 152 9.50 19.39 -8.52
N PHE A 153 9.43 18.06 -8.41
CA PHE A 153 8.34 17.25 -8.97
C PHE A 153 7.55 16.54 -7.86
N ASN A 154 7.04 15.38 -8.15
CA ASN A 154 6.15 14.65 -7.27
C ASN A 154 6.93 14.00 -6.11
N PHE A 155 6.33 14.00 -4.92
CA PHE A 155 6.76 13.13 -3.84
C PHE A 155 5.93 11.85 -3.87
N ASN A 156 6.61 10.71 -3.92
CA ASN A 156 6.02 9.39 -3.74
C ASN A 156 5.79 9.11 -2.25
N ASN A 157 5.34 7.90 -1.91
CA ASN A 157 5.14 7.56 -0.51
C ASN A 157 6.46 7.64 0.26
N SER A 158 6.34 7.98 1.52
CA SER A 158 7.45 7.98 2.45
C SER A 158 7.49 6.67 3.24
N VAL A 159 8.69 6.28 3.70
CA VAL A 159 8.89 5.21 4.68
C VAL A 159 9.68 5.76 5.86
N LEU A 160 9.46 5.18 7.05
CA LEU A 160 10.25 5.56 8.22
C LEU A 160 11.63 4.90 8.17
N VAL A 161 12.63 5.65 8.57
CA VAL A 161 13.98 5.16 8.87
C VAL A 161 14.33 5.57 10.29
N ALA A 162 15.20 4.80 10.94
CA ALA A 162 15.64 5.13 12.29
C ALA A 162 16.19 6.56 12.37
N ASP A 163 16.05 7.20 13.53
CA ASP A 163 16.55 8.55 13.85
C ASP A 163 18.01 8.75 13.40
N GLN A 164 18.24 9.65 12.45
CA GLN A 164 19.56 9.95 11.87
C GLN A 164 20.20 11.22 12.42
N ASN A 165 19.42 12.05 13.12
CA ASN A 165 19.88 13.32 13.69
C ASN A 165 19.98 13.30 15.24
N ASN A 166 19.61 12.17 15.87
CA ASN A 166 19.60 11.92 17.30
C ASN A 166 18.65 12.85 18.08
N ASP A 167 17.47 13.12 17.52
CA ASP A 167 16.46 13.95 18.14
C ASP A 167 15.34 13.15 18.84
N GLY A 168 15.41 11.82 18.76
CA GLY A 168 14.52 10.86 19.40
C GLY A 168 13.28 10.53 18.58
N VAL A 169 13.20 10.94 17.30
CA VAL A 169 12.12 10.61 16.37
C VAL A 169 12.69 9.97 15.12
N ASP A 170 12.01 8.95 14.59
CA ASP A 170 12.34 8.34 13.31
C ASP A 170 12.20 9.36 12.17
N ASP A 171 13.08 9.27 11.18
CA ASP A 171 13.14 10.17 10.04
C ASP A 171 12.37 9.64 8.82
N ILE A 172 12.20 10.46 7.82
CA ILE A 172 11.43 10.20 6.60
C ILE A 172 12.36 9.95 5.42
N LEU A 173 12.33 8.75 4.86
CA LEU A 173 12.95 8.43 3.56
C LEU A 173 11.90 8.55 2.46
N THR A 174 12.19 9.31 1.41
CA THR A 174 11.28 9.48 0.28
C THR A 174 12.02 9.77 -1.03
N VAL A 175 11.30 9.69 -2.13
CA VAL A 175 11.77 10.04 -3.49
C VAL A 175 10.96 11.20 -4.03
N ASN A 176 11.64 12.18 -4.61
CA ASN A 176 11.04 13.19 -5.46
C ASN A 176 11.43 12.96 -6.92
N GLY A 177 10.48 12.98 -7.84
CA GLY A 177 10.76 12.79 -9.26
C GLY A 177 9.48 12.77 -10.12
N GLY A 178 9.69 12.51 -11.40
CA GLY A 178 8.60 12.35 -12.35
C GLY A 178 8.02 13.65 -12.89
N ASN A 179 8.59 14.16 -13.99
CA ASN A 179 8.04 15.32 -14.69
C ASN A 179 6.88 14.91 -15.59
N SER A 180 5.63 15.09 -15.12
CA SER A 180 4.41 14.79 -15.87
C SER A 180 4.19 15.68 -17.11
N TYR A 181 4.93 16.76 -17.27
CA TYR A 181 4.91 17.59 -18.48
C TYR A 181 5.87 17.11 -19.58
N ALA A 182 6.78 16.18 -19.26
CA ALA A 182 7.70 15.66 -20.25
C ALA A 182 6.96 14.79 -21.29
N ALA A 183 7.32 14.99 -22.57
CA ALA A 183 6.71 14.20 -23.64
C ALA A 183 7.00 12.69 -23.45
N PRO A 184 6.02 11.81 -23.73
CA PRO A 184 6.27 10.37 -23.76
C PRO A 184 7.42 10.01 -24.71
N TYR A 185 8.20 8.99 -24.35
CA TYR A 185 9.36 8.47 -25.12
C TYR A 185 10.49 9.49 -25.34
N SER A 186 10.46 10.65 -24.67
CA SER A 186 11.48 11.68 -24.75
C SER A 186 12.23 11.81 -23.43
N GLN A 187 13.56 11.97 -23.51
CA GLN A 187 14.40 12.34 -22.35
C GLN A 187 14.45 13.85 -22.14
N GLN A 188 13.98 14.64 -23.10
CA GLN A 188 14.01 16.10 -23.01
C GLN A 188 13.08 16.60 -21.91
N GLY A 189 13.60 17.46 -21.03
CA GLY A 189 12.85 18.02 -19.90
C GLY A 189 12.71 17.10 -18.69
N ARG A 190 13.25 15.86 -18.75
CA ARG A 190 13.28 14.96 -17.60
C ARG A 190 14.51 15.26 -16.75
N MET A 191 14.31 15.31 -15.46
CA MET A 191 15.35 15.59 -14.46
C MET A 191 15.62 14.32 -13.65
N PRO A 192 16.83 14.16 -13.10
CA PRO A 192 17.09 13.06 -12.19
C PRO A 192 16.12 13.08 -11.00
N GLY A 193 15.64 11.92 -10.62
CA GLY A 193 14.95 11.77 -9.33
C GLY A 193 15.92 12.02 -8.18
N VAL A 194 15.40 12.42 -7.04
CA VAL A 194 16.17 12.67 -5.82
C VAL A 194 15.66 11.76 -4.71
N LEU A 195 16.55 10.92 -4.19
CA LEU A 195 16.31 10.14 -2.97
C LEU A 195 16.80 10.97 -1.78
N MET A 196 15.97 11.10 -0.73
CA MET A 196 16.31 11.95 0.40
C MET A 196 15.79 11.42 1.73
N VAL A 197 16.51 11.77 2.80
CA VAL A 197 16.09 11.64 4.20
C VAL A 197 15.78 13.02 4.74
N LEU A 198 14.60 13.18 5.34
CA LEU A 198 14.16 14.41 5.99
C LEU A 198 13.91 14.15 7.48
N ASP A 199 14.27 15.10 8.30
CA ASP A 199 13.90 15.17 9.70
C ASP A 199 12.37 15.29 9.83
N ALA A 200 11.75 14.33 10.50
CA ALA A 200 10.30 14.30 10.64
C ALA A 200 9.74 15.47 11.46
N LYS A 201 10.49 16.00 12.43
CA LYS A 201 10.05 17.15 13.25
C LYS A 201 10.01 18.44 12.45
N THR A 202 11.00 18.67 11.59
CA THR A 202 11.24 20.01 11.00
C THR A 202 11.07 20.05 9.49
N GLY A 203 11.07 18.89 8.80
CA GLY A 203 11.10 18.82 7.34
C GLY A 203 12.42 19.23 6.70
N ASN A 204 13.48 19.43 7.49
CA ASN A 204 14.81 19.74 6.96
C ASN A 204 15.42 18.50 6.33
N VAL A 205 16.10 18.67 5.19
CA VAL A 205 16.78 17.57 4.53
C VAL A 205 18.06 17.22 5.28
N ILE A 206 18.15 16.00 5.79
CA ILE A 206 19.34 15.45 6.45
C ILE A 206 20.36 15.00 5.40
N ALA A 207 19.88 14.26 4.40
CA ALA A 207 20.71 13.78 3.30
C ALA A 207 19.89 13.69 2.01
N ALA A 208 20.55 13.92 0.89
CA ALA A 208 19.95 13.73 -0.44
C ALA A 208 21.02 13.43 -1.47
N ASP A 209 20.64 12.64 -2.48
CA ASP A 209 21.45 12.43 -3.68
C ASP A 209 20.55 12.19 -4.89
N THR A 210 21.08 12.42 -6.10
CA THR A 210 20.37 12.16 -7.35
C THR A 210 20.43 10.69 -7.72
N MET A 211 19.45 10.22 -8.50
CA MET A 211 19.48 8.86 -9.06
C MET A 211 20.77 8.63 -9.86
N PRO A 212 21.43 7.47 -9.69
CA PRO A 212 22.76 7.19 -10.22
C PRO A 212 22.89 7.30 -11.74
N ASP A 213 21.80 6.99 -12.47
CA ASP A 213 21.74 7.05 -13.93
C ASP A 213 21.20 8.39 -14.47
N GLY A 214 20.94 9.37 -13.59
CA GLY A 214 20.41 10.66 -13.96
C GLY A 214 18.97 10.65 -14.46
N LYS A 215 18.24 9.55 -14.30
CA LYS A 215 16.85 9.41 -14.74
C LYS A 215 15.88 9.79 -13.62
N GLU A 216 14.64 10.09 -14.01
CA GLU A 216 13.55 10.31 -13.07
C GLU A 216 13.18 9.02 -12.32
N SER A 217 12.44 9.15 -11.23
CA SER A 217 11.92 8.04 -10.45
C SER A 217 10.48 8.29 -10.04
N TYR A 218 9.67 7.23 -10.07
CA TYR A 218 8.28 7.19 -9.61
C TYR A 218 8.07 6.16 -8.51
N MET A 219 9.12 5.44 -8.12
CA MET A 219 9.03 4.34 -7.16
C MET A 219 9.12 4.86 -5.72
N THR A 220 8.23 4.39 -4.86
CA THR A 220 8.41 4.46 -3.41
C THR A 220 9.62 3.60 -3.03
N PRO A 221 10.61 4.12 -2.28
CA PRO A 221 11.76 3.32 -1.87
C PRO A 221 11.35 2.25 -0.88
N VAL A 222 12.01 1.09 -0.92
CA VAL A 222 11.85 0.03 0.06
C VAL A 222 13.06 0.01 0.97
N TYR A 223 12.82 0.04 2.29
CA TYR A 223 13.85 0.09 3.32
C TYR A 223 13.76 -1.12 4.24
N PHE A 224 14.86 -1.86 4.38
CA PHE A 224 14.88 -3.09 5.16
C PHE A 224 16.30 -3.45 5.67
N SER A 225 16.37 -4.45 6.53
CA SER A 225 17.61 -5.13 6.91
C SER A 225 17.52 -6.61 6.63
N GLN A 226 18.62 -7.24 6.29
CA GLN A 226 18.69 -8.70 6.24
C GLN A 226 18.64 -9.26 7.68
N PRO A 227 18.01 -10.42 7.90
CA PRO A 227 18.01 -11.08 9.19
C PRO A 227 19.46 -11.29 9.71
N GLY A 228 19.69 -10.86 10.96
CA GLY A 228 21.00 -10.93 11.59
C GLY A 228 22.01 -9.88 11.13
N SER A 229 21.61 -8.89 10.36
CA SER A 229 22.45 -7.78 9.91
C SER A 229 21.94 -6.43 10.42
N ASP A 230 22.86 -5.58 10.86
CA ASP A 230 22.57 -4.19 11.22
C ASP A 230 22.58 -3.25 9.98
N GLU A 231 23.03 -3.73 8.83
CA GLU A 231 23.07 -2.94 7.60
C GLU A 231 21.65 -2.61 7.13
N LYS A 232 21.45 -1.37 6.74
CA LYS A 232 20.16 -0.83 6.28
C LYS A 232 20.20 -0.65 4.77
N TYR A 233 19.46 -1.49 4.07
CA TYR A 233 19.37 -1.48 2.61
C TYR A 233 18.22 -0.59 2.14
N ILE A 234 18.43 0.03 0.98
CA ILE A 234 17.41 0.79 0.26
C ILE A 234 17.35 0.23 -1.17
N VAL A 235 16.15 -0.21 -1.58
CA VAL A 235 15.87 -0.57 -2.99
C VAL A 235 15.03 0.55 -3.60
N PHE A 236 15.45 1.04 -4.77
CA PHE A 236 14.77 2.11 -5.49
C PHE A 236 14.89 1.91 -7.00
N GLY A 237 13.91 2.42 -7.74
CA GLY A 237 13.83 2.27 -9.19
C GLY A 237 13.98 3.60 -9.90
N THR A 238 14.41 3.53 -11.16
CA THR A 238 14.45 4.67 -12.08
C THR A 238 13.68 4.37 -13.36
N GLY A 239 13.52 5.39 -14.20
CA GLY A 239 12.72 5.31 -15.41
C GLY A 239 11.24 5.52 -15.12
N GLY A 240 10.41 5.22 -16.08
CA GLY A 240 8.99 5.47 -16.00
C GLY A 240 8.17 4.63 -16.99
N GLU A 241 6.99 5.11 -17.33
CA GLU A 241 6.07 4.42 -18.24
C GLU A 241 6.66 4.24 -19.65
N THR A 242 7.46 5.21 -20.10
CA THR A 242 7.92 5.31 -21.49
C THR A 242 9.42 5.53 -21.64
N ILE A 243 10.19 5.33 -20.58
CA ILE A 243 11.66 5.46 -20.58
C ILE A 243 12.28 4.31 -19.79
N ASP A 244 13.46 3.88 -20.28
CA ASP A 244 14.29 2.86 -19.66
C ASP A 244 14.57 3.15 -18.20
N GLY A 245 14.66 2.12 -17.38
CA GLY A 245 15.03 2.25 -15.99
C GLY A 245 15.85 1.09 -15.44
N ASN A 246 16.36 1.33 -14.24
CA ASN A 246 17.11 0.36 -13.46
C ASN A 246 16.47 0.17 -12.09
N LEU A 247 16.60 -1.02 -11.54
CA LEU A 247 16.38 -1.29 -10.12
C LEU A 247 17.73 -1.32 -9.41
N TYR A 248 17.86 -0.51 -8.40
CA TYR A 248 19.07 -0.36 -7.62
C TYR A 248 18.91 -0.88 -6.20
N ILE A 249 20.00 -1.39 -5.63
CA ILE A 249 20.17 -1.58 -4.20
C ILE A 249 21.35 -0.75 -3.71
N SER A 250 21.17 -0.06 -2.60
CA SER A 250 22.19 0.71 -1.89
C SER A 250 21.99 0.58 -0.39
N THR A 251 22.77 1.32 0.39
CA THR A 251 22.62 1.38 1.85
C THR A 251 22.20 2.79 2.28
N LEU A 252 21.55 2.88 3.44
CA LEU A 252 21.26 4.18 4.06
C LEU A 252 22.57 4.96 4.31
N ARG A 253 23.64 4.26 4.71
CA ARG A 253 24.98 4.83 4.92
C ARG A 253 25.53 5.51 3.67
N ASP A 254 25.34 4.89 2.49
CA ASP A 254 25.79 5.48 1.22
C ASP A 254 24.98 6.75 0.87
N LEU A 255 23.68 6.75 1.10
CA LEU A 255 22.85 7.95 0.93
C LEU A 255 23.28 9.07 1.88
N LEU A 256 23.48 8.78 3.17
CA LEU A 256 23.95 9.74 4.16
C LEU A 256 25.33 10.31 3.82
N SER A 257 26.15 9.50 3.16
CA SER A 257 27.51 9.90 2.71
C SER A 257 27.53 10.55 1.32
N LYS A 258 26.38 10.77 0.67
CA LYS A 258 26.22 11.28 -0.71
C LYS A 258 27.01 10.43 -1.73
N LYS A 259 26.87 9.12 -1.63
CA LYS A 259 27.54 8.13 -2.49
C LYS A 259 26.56 7.23 -3.21
N LEU A 260 25.38 7.73 -3.54
CA LEU A 260 24.35 6.92 -4.21
C LEU A 260 24.80 6.44 -5.59
N THR A 261 25.80 7.09 -6.21
CA THR A 261 26.45 6.63 -7.43
C THR A 261 27.16 5.27 -7.27
N ALA A 262 27.41 4.81 -6.06
CA ALA A 262 27.94 3.47 -5.76
C ALA A 262 26.83 2.39 -5.69
N ALA A 263 25.56 2.73 -5.81
CA ALA A 263 24.46 1.80 -5.81
C ALA A 263 24.60 0.73 -6.90
N LYS A 264 24.34 -0.52 -6.53
CA LYS A 264 24.43 -1.66 -7.46
C LYS A 264 23.14 -1.76 -8.28
N ILE A 265 23.25 -1.87 -9.60
CA ILE A 265 22.16 -2.25 -10.47
C ILE A 265 21.88 -3.74 -10.29
N ILE A 266 20.66 -4.11 -9.92
CA ILE A 266 20.21 -5.47 -9.72
C ILE A 266 19.25 -5.93 -10.82
N ALA A 267 18.62 -4.99 -11.55
CA ALA A 267 17.85 -5.29 -12.75
C ALA A 267 17.80 -4.05 -13.67
N THR A 268 17.56 -4.31 -14.95
CA THR A 268 17.40 -3.26 -15.99
C THR A 268 16.21 -3.59 -16.88
N GLU A 269 15.48 -2.56 -17.29
CA GLU A 269 14.41 -2.67 -18.27
C GLU A 269 14.56 -1.63 -19.37
N LYS A 270 14.30 -2.04 -20.63
CA LYS A 270 14.35 -1.17 -21.81
C LYS A 270 12.94 -0.76 -22.24
N GLY A 271 12.77 0.52 -22.54
CA GLY A 271 11.48 1.09 -22.97
C GLY A 271 10.55 1.44 -21.81
N HIS A 272 10.77 0.84 -20.66
CA HIS A 272 10.01 1.05 -19.43
C HIS A 272 10.93 1.09 -18.21
N GLY A 273 10.45 1.61 -17.10
CA GLY A 273 11.21 1.65 -15.84
C GLY A 273 10.57 0.80 -14.74
N PHE A 274 11.02 1.05 -13.53
CA PHE A 274 10.51 0.45 -12.30
C PHE A 274 9.68 1.49 -11.55
N ILE A 275 8.35 1.32 -11.53
CA ILE A 275 7.38 2.22 -10.88
C ILE A 275 6.82 1.58 -9.62
N ALA A 276 6.41 0.31 -9.73
CA ALA A 276 5.89 -0.44 -8.59
C ALA A 276 7.01 -0.75 -7.59
N PRO A 277 6.85 -0.43 -6.29
CA PRO A 277 7.81 -0.85 -5.28
C PRO A 277 7.89 -2.37 -5.20
N PRO A 278 9.11 -2.93 -5.07
CA PRO A 278 9.28 -4.37 -4.92
C PRO A 278 8.75 -4.87 -3.58
N THR A 279 8.45 -6.15 -3.54
CA THR A 279 8.15 -6.89 -2.32
C THR A 279 9.41 -7.62 -1.87
N ILE A 280 9.72 -7.56 -0.58
CA ILE A 280 10.89 -8.20 0.02
C ILE A 280 10.41 -9.41 0.83
N ALA A 281 10.87 -10.62 0.46
CA ALA A 281 10.47 -11.87 1.10
C ALA A 281 11.53 -12.95 0.87
N ASP A 282 11.68 -13.89 1.78
CA ASP A 282 12.56 -15.06 1.59
C ASP A 282 11.83 -16.11 0.73
N VAL A 283 12.24 -16.27 -0.53
CA VAL A 283 11.70 -17.29 -1.47
C VAL A 283 12.66 -18.43 -1.72
N THR A 284 13.91 -18.28 -1.31
CA THR A 284 14.92 -19.34 -1.41
C THR A 284 14.96 -20.26 -0.19
N GLY A 285 14.40 -19.80 0.94
CA GLY A 285 14.40 -20.53 2.21
C GLY A 285 15.78 -20.55 2.89
N ASP A 286 16.69 -19.63 2.50
CA ASP A 286 18.04 -19.56 3.06
C ASP A 286 18.15 -18.61 4.27
N GLY A 287 17.03 -17.97 4.64
CA GLY A 287 16.92 -17.02 5.75
C GLY A 287 17.35 -15.60 5.39
N GLN A 288 17.69 -15.32 4.13
CA GLN A 288 17.90 -13.97 3.62
C GLN A 288 16.66 -13.52 2.83
N LEU A 289 16.37 -12.24 2.89
CA LEU A 289 15.22 -11.66 2.20
C LEU A 289 15.59 -11.36 0.75
N ASP A 290 14.82 -11.93 -0.18
CA ASP A 290 14.94 -11.75 -1.62
C ASP A 290 14.10 -10.57 -2.11
N ILE A 291 14.33 -10.12 -3.34
CA ILE A 291 13.67 -8.95 -3.92
C ILE A 291 12.79 -9.40 -5.09
N ILE A 292 11.48 -9.22 -4.95
CA ILE A 292 10.50 -9.58 -5.96
C ILE A 292 9.95 -8.31 -6.59
N ALA A 293 10.23 -8.09 -7.87
CA ALA A 293 9.91 -6.86 -8.57
C ALA A 293 9.12 -7.11 -9.85
N ILE A 294 8.41 -6.08 -10.30
CA ILE A 294 7.78 -6.06 -11.61
C ILE A 294 8.07 -4.73 -12.30
N THR A 295 8.46 -4.77 -13.57
CA THR A 295 8.67 -3.57 -14.38
C THR A 295 7.33 -3.01 -14.86
N HIS A 296 7.30 -1.74 -15.27
CA HIS A 296 6.09 -1.19 -15.91
C HIS A 296 5.68 -1.99 -17.16
N GLY A 297 6.63 -2.51 -17.93
CA GLY A 297 6.38 -3.43 -19.06
C GLY A 297 6.01 -4.86 -18.65
N SER A 298 5.62 -5.08 -17.40
CA SER A 298 5.13 -6.35 -16.82
C SER A 298 6.11 -7.52 -16.95
N LYS A 299 7.40 -7.26 -16.77
CA LYS A 299 8.40 -8.30 -16.51
C LYS A 299 8.56 -8.47 -15.01
N ALA A 300 8.05 -9.57 -14.47
CA ALA A 300 8.24 -9.99 -13.08
C ALA A 300 9.56 -10.73 -12.93
N LEU A 301 10.25 -10.52 -11.79
CA LEU A 301 11.52 -11.18 -11.48
C LEU A 301 11.69 -11.34 -9.98
N ALA A 302 12.34 -12.44 -9.57
CA ALA A 302 12.88 -12.61 -8.23
C ALA A 302 14.41 -12.54 -8.31
N ILE A 303 14.99 -11.83 -7.36
CA ILE A 303 16.42 -11.57 -7.24
C ILE A 303 16.86 -12.04 -5.87
N ASP A 304 17.86 -12.90 -5.82
CA ASP A 304 18.45 -13.41 -4.59
C ASP A 304 19.00 -12.28 -3.74
N GLY A 305 18.65 -12.26 -2.46
CA GLY A 305 19.03 -11.21 -1.53
C GLY A 305 20.50 -11.22 -1.10
N LYS A 306 21.20 -12.33 -1.32
CA LYS A 306 22.57 -12.53 -0.89
C LYS A 306 23.61 -12.09 -1.92
N ASP A 307 23.45 -12.50 -3.16
CA ASP A 307 24.40 -12.21 -4.24
C ASP A 307 23.82 -11.40 -5.39
N HIS A 308 22.49 -11.22 -5.41
CA HIS A 308 21.69 -10.46 -6.37
C HIS A 308 21.64 -11.10 -7.77
N HIS A 309 21.79 -12.42 -7.89
CA HIS A 309 21.46 -13.09 -9.16
C HIS A 309 19.94 -13.18 -9.34
N VAL A 310 19.51 -13.29 -10.58
CA VAL A 310 18.08 -13.49 -10.90
C VAL A 310 17.71 -14.95 -10.70
N ILE A 311 16.81 -15.23 -9.77
CA ILE A 311 16.31 -16.57 -9.47
C ILE A 311 15.38 -17.04 -10.60
N TRP A 312 14.39 -16.20 -10.92
CA TRP A 312 13.45 -16.46 -12.01
C TRP A 312 12.96 -15.15 -12.66
N THR A 313 12.45 -15.28 -13.89
CA THR A 313 11.83 -14.17 -14.61
C THR A 313 10.56 -14.66 -15.31
N LYS A 314 9.51 -13.80 -15.30
CA LYS A 314 8.27 -14.02 -16.02
C LYS A 314 7.84 -12.76 -16.75
N THR A 315 7.49 -12.87 -18.05
CA THR A 315 7.10 -11.71 -18.85
C THR A 315 5.66 -11.87 -19.36
N PHE A 316 4.92 -10.77 -19.36
CA PHE A 316 3.55 -10.68 -19.89
C PHE A 316 3.54 -9.67 -21.04
N PRO A 317 3.79 -10.10 -22.29
CA PRO A 317 3.95 -9.18 -23.42
C PRO A 317 2.66 -8.41 -23.73
N GLY A 318 2.79 -7.13 -24.11
CA GLY A 318 1.65 -6.28 -24.49
C GLY A 318 0.78 -5.85 -23.31
N THR A 319 1.37 -5.79 -22.11
CA THR A 319 0.71 -5.39 -20.88
C THR A 319 1.54 -4.36 -20.12
N GLU A 320 0.92 -3.70 -19.15
CA GLU A 320 1.56 -2.73 -18.24
C GLU A 320 1.16 -2.99 -16.80
N CYS A 321 2.10 -2.78 -15.88
CA CYS A 321 1.87 -2.94 -14.44
C CYS A 321 2.52 -1.82 -13.64
N SER A 322 1.74 -1.17 -12.79
CA SER A 322 2.22 -0.22 -11.77
C SER A 322 1.85 -0.66 -10.35
N ASN A 323 1.34 -1.88 -10.21
CA ASN A 323 0.93 -2.47 -8.94
C ASN A 323 2.09 -3.21 -8.30
N SER A 324 2.23 -3.09 -6.98
CA SER A 324 3.09 -3.98 -6.21
C SER A 324 2.50 -5.39 -6.14
N PHE A 325 3.36 -6.38 -6.01
CA PHE A 325 2.92 -7.71 -5.62
C PHE A 325 2.39 -7.74 -4.20
N ALA A 326 1.33 -8.52 -3.99
CA ALA A 326 0.89 -8.92 -2.66
C ALA A 326 1.37 -10.34 -2.38
N PRO A 327 2.27 -10.53 -1.41
CA PRO A 327 2.74 -11.84 -0.98
C PRO A 327 1.74 -12.52 -0.07
N GLY A 328 1.70 -13.84 -0.11
CA GLY A 328 0.90 -14.68 0.76
C GLY A 328 1.21 -16.17 0.58
N TYR A 329 0.69 -16.99 1.46
CA TYR A 329 0.76 -18.44 1.33
C TYR A 329 -0.49 -18.95 0.63
N PHE A 330 -0.48 -18.91 -0.72
CA PHE A 330 -1.64 -19.24 -1.55
C PHE A 330 -1.62 -20.68 -2.05
N THR A 331 -0.45 -21.33 -2.07
CA THR A 331 -0.26 -22.71 -2.51
C THR A 331 0.06 -23.66 -1.35
N ASP A 332 0.34 -24.93 -1.64
CA ASP A 332 0.58 -25.99 -0.64
C ASP A 332 2.04 -26.03 -0.14
N ASP A 333 2.89 -25.12 -0.57
CA ASP A 333 4.26 -25.05 -0.11
C ASP A 333 4.47 -23.94 0.94
N ASP A 334 5.59 -23.97 1.64
CA ASP A 334 5.92 -23.02 2.71
C ASP A 334 6.66 -21.78 2.16
N VAL A 335 6.66 -21.57 0.85
CA VAL A 335 7.28 -20.42 0.19
C VAL A 335 6.20 -19.38 -0.11
N PRO A 336 6.41 -18.09 0.19
CA PRO A 336 5.42 -17.08 -0.16
C PRO A 336 5.29 -16.93 -1.68
N ASP A 337 4.05 -16.91 -2.16
CA ASP A 337 3.69 -16.65 -3.56
C ASP A 337 3.30 -15.18 -3.75
N PHE A 338 3.20 -14.72 -5.01
CA PHE A 338 3.03 -13.31 -5.35
C PHE A 338 1.84 -13.11 -6.30
N PHE A 339 0.84 -12.40 -5.81
CA PHE A 339 -0.33 -12.07 -6.59
C PHE A 339 -0.30 -10.60 -7.03
N THR A 340 -0.67 -10.34 -8.29
CA THR A 340 -0.83 -8.98 -8.79
C THR A 340 -1.91 -8.88 -9.88
N PHE A 341 -2.20 -7.63 -10.25
CA PHE A 341 -3.18 -7.24 -11.24
C PHE A 341 -2.46 -6.46 -12.36
N ILE A 342 -2.53 -6.95 -13.58
CA ILE A 342 -1.81 -6.43 -14.75
C ILE A 342 -2.82 -5.88 -15.76
N SER A 343 -2.57 -4.70 -16.33
CA SER A 343 -3.39 -4.10 -17.37
C SER A 343 -3.04 -4.67 -18.74
N LYS A 344 -4.02 -5.13 -19.51
CA LYS A 344 -3.85 -5.54 -20.91
C LYS A 344 -3.81 -4.33 -21.83
N GLY A 345 -2.90 -4.33 -22.78
CA GLY A 345 -2.64 -3.19 -23.65
C GLY A 345 -1.67 -2.21 -23.00
N GLN A 346 -1.34 -1.15 -23.72
CA GLN A 346 -0.46 -0.08 -23.27
C GLN A 346 -1.24 1.22 -23.22
N TRP A 347 -0.95 2.02 -22.21
CA TRP A 347 -1.56 3.33 -22.07
C TRP A 347 -1.42 4.17 -23.36
N PRO A 348 -2.46 4.84 -23.87
CA PRO A 348 -3.81 4.97 -23.32
C PRO A 348 -4.83 3.93 -23.81
N ASN A 349 -4.38 2.81 -24.38
CA ASN A 349 -5.21 1.80 -25.06
C ASN A 349 -5.35 0.50 -24.24
N SER A 350 -5.58 0.61 -22.94
CA SER A 350 -5.85 -0.57 -22.11
C SER A 350 -7.17 -1.24 -22.51
N THR A 351 -7.14 -2.58 -22.66
CA THR A 351 -8.27 -3.37 -23.18
C THR A 351 -8.81 -4.42 -22.22
N GLY A 352 -8.30 -4.46 -21.00
CA GLY A 352 -8.70 -5.44 -19.99
C GLY A 352 -7.67 -5.57 -18.90
N SER A 353 -7.76 -6.65 -18.15
CA SER A 353 -6.82 -6.97 -17.07
C SER A 353 -6.48 -8.45 -17.01
N ILE A 354 -5.40 -8.76 -16.32
CA ILE A 354 -4.98 -10.10 -15.93
C ILE A 354 -4.76 -10.10 -14.43
N GLN A 355 -5.34 -11.05 -13.74
CA GLN A 355 -5.03 -11.39 -12.36
C GLN A 355 -4.11 -12.58 -12.38
N VAL A 356 -2.92 -12.47 -11.82
CA VAL A 356 -1.90 -13.52 -11.87
C VAL A 356 -1.31 -13.81 -10.50
N LEU A 357 -1.23 -15.11 -10.17
CA LEU A 357 -0.49 -15.64 -9.04
C LEU A 357 0.74 -16.36 -9.56
N ILE A 358 1.90 -15.91 -9.11
CA ILE A 358 3.21 -16.46 -9.45
C ILE A 358 3.73 -17.21 -8.23
N ASN A 359 4.11 -18.47 -8.40
CA ASN A 359 4.77 -19.24 -7.35
C ASN A 359 6.14 -18.63 -7.05
N GLY A 360 6.38 -18.33 -5.78
CA GLY A 360 7.61 -17.63 -5.37
C GLY A 360 8.88 -18.44 -5.57
N LYS A 361 8.78 -19.75 -5.45
CA LYS A 361 9.91 -20.67 -5.53
C LYS A 361 10.53 -20.74 -6.93
N ASP A 362 9.71 -20.77 -7.99
CA ASP A 362 10.19 -21.08 -9.33
C ASP A 362 9.65 -20.15 -10.43
N GLY A 363 8.79 -19.18 -10.09
CA GLY A 363 8.18 -18.25 -11.03
C GLY A 363 7.10 -18.87 -11.91
N SER A 364 6.62 -20.09 -11.64
CA SER A 364 5.52 -20.70 -12.38
C SER A 364 4.20 -19.98 -12.11
N ILE A 365 3.27 -20.04 -13.08
CA ILE A 365 1.95 -19.44 -12.93
C ILE A 365 1.02 -20.44 -12.22
N SER A 366 0.67 -20.18 -10.97
CA SER A 366 -0.24 -21.00 -10.19
C SER A 366 -1.71 -20.69 -10.50
N TYR A 367 -2.02 -19.43 -10.79
CA TYR A 367 -3.35 -18.99 -11.21
C TYR A 367 -3.25 -17.83 -12.20
N MET A 368 -4.18 -17.80 -13.16
CA MET A 368 -4.35 -16.67 -14.07
C MET A 368 -5.82 -16.57 -14.49
N ASP A 369 -6.36 -15.36 -14.45
CA ASP A 369 -7.71 -15.04 -14.90
C ASP A 369 -7.74 -13.66 -15.55
N SER A 370 -8.88 -13.26 -16.12
CA SER A 370 -9.09 -11.98 -16.76
C SER A 370 -10.45 -11.43 -16.38
N ILE A 371 -10.50 -10.75 -15.23
CA ILE A 371 -11.74 -10.25 -14.63
C ILE A 371 -11.74 -8.72 -14.67
N GLY A 372 -12.78 -8.14 -15.25
CA GLY A 372 -12.99 -6.69 -15.32
C GLY A 372 -12.10 -5.96 -16.32
N CYS A 373 -12.13 -4.65 -16.24
CA CYS A 373 -11.30 -3.76 -17.01
C CYS A 373 -10.02 -3.37 -16.26
N THR A 374 -9.34 -2.34 -16.71
CA THR A 374 -8.04 -1.92 -16.17
C THR A 374 -8.14 -1.30 -14.79
N GLY A 375 -7.05 -1.37 -14.05
CA GLY A 375 -6.79 -0.72 -12.78
C GLY A 375 -5.35 -0.97 -12.36
N TYR A 376 -4.90 -0.19 -11.39
CA TYR A 376 -3.56 -0.27 -10.80
C TYR A 376 -3.63 -0.32 -9.26
N SER A 377 -4.77 -0.73 -8.71
CA SER A 377 -4.94 -0.97 -7.27
C SER A 377 -4.20 -2.25 -6.88
N SER A 378 -3.27 -2.16 -5.93
CA SER A 378 -2.55 -3.34 -5.44
C SER A 378 -3.46 -4.24 -4.59
N PRO A 379 -3.24 -5.56 -4.56
CA PRO A 379 -4.03 -6.45 -3.72
C PRO A 379 -3.66 -6.34 -2.24
N VAL A 380 -4.59 -6.77 -1.35
CA VAL A 380 -4.31 -7.08 0.05
C VAL A 380 -4.68 -8.52 0.34
N VAL A 381 -4.12 -9.11 1.40
CA VAL A 381 -4.09 -10.57 1.59
C VAL A 381 -4.46 -10.97 3.01
N TYR A 382 -5.34 -11.95 3.12
CA TYR A 382 -5.65 -12.62 4.38
C TYR A 382 -6.31 -13.98 4.12
N ASP A 383 -6.18 -14.93 5.05
CA ASP A 383 -6.91 -16.21 5.07
C ASP A 383 -8.37 -15.97 5.49
N LEU A 384 -9.24 -15.75 4.50
CA LEU A 384 -10.63 -15.32 4.72
C LEU A 384 -11.57 -16.45 5.12
N ASP A 385 -11.26 -17.69 4.77
CA ASP A 385 -12.12 -18.85 5.09
C ASP A 385 -11.50 -19.78 6.14
N ASN A 386 -10.33 -19.42 6.66
CA ASN A 386 -9.57 -20.12 7.71
C ASN A 386 -9.21 -21.57 7.32
N ASP A 387 -8.84 -21.77 6.06
CA ASP A 387 -8.37 -23.07 5.57
C ASP A 387 -6.84 -23.22 5.63
N GLY A 388 -6.16 -22.18 6.06
CA GLY A 388 -4.70 -22.11 6.22
C GLY A 388 -3.99 -21.53 5.01
N ARG A 389 -4.71 -21.15 3.94
CA ARG A 389 -4.20 -20.47 2.76
C ARG A 389 -4.79 -19.07 2.67
N ASP A 390 -4.01 -18.19 2.10
CA ASP A 390 -4.43 -16.81 1.96
C ASP A 390 -5.32 -16.61 0.71
N GLU A 391 -6.25 -15.67 0.79
CA GLU A 391 -6.99 -15.10 -0.31
C GLU A 391 -6.51 -13.69 -0.61
N ALA A 392 -6.66 -13.25 -1.86
CA ALA A 392 -6.39 -11.88 -2.26
C ALA A 392 -7.68 -11.07 -2.42
N ILE A 393 -7.72 -9.89 -1.80
CA ILE A 393 -8.80 -8.91 -1.99
C ILE A 393 -8.31 -7.86 -2.99
N ILE A 394 -9.11 -7.61 -4.02
CA ILE A 394 -8.81 -6.61 -5.07
C ILE A 394 -10.03 -5.79 -5.43
N SER A 395 -9.77 -4.59 -5.96
CA SER A 395 -10.78 -3.72 -6.54
C SER A 395 -10.83 -3.90 -8.06
N ILE A 396 -12.00 -4.24 -8.60
CA ILE A 396 -12.21 -4.53 -10.02
C ILE A 396 -13.18 -3.51 -10.60
N ASN A 397 -12.79 -2.94 -11.76
CA ASN A 397 -13.65 -2.04 -12.52
C ASN A 397 -14.32 -2.79 -13.67
N ASN A 398 -15.62 -2.64 -13.81
CA ASN A 398 -16.40 -3.13 -14.94
C ASN A 398 -16.88 -1.95 -15.77
N PHE A 399 -16.37 -1.82 -16.98
CA PHE A 399 -16.85 -0.91 -18.02
C PHE A 399 -16.37 -1.41 -19.39
N ASP A 400 -16.86 -0.81 -20.46
CA ASP A 400 -16.41 -1.19 -21.80
C ASP A 400 -14.95 -0.77 -22.03
N CYS A 401 -14.06 -1.74 -21.89
CA CYS A 401 -12.62 -1.58 -22.10
C CYS A 401 -12.22 -1.36 -23.56
N SER A 402 -13.05 -1.77 -24.53
CA SER A 402 -12.73 -1.66 -25.94
C SER A 402 -12.61 -0.21 -26.43
N LEU A 403 -13.19 0.72 -25.68
CA LEU A 403 -13.18 2.14 -25.99
C LEU A 403 -11.86 2.85 -25.65
N GLY A 404 -10.91 2.18 -24.95
CA GLY A 404 -9.65 2.77 -24.52
C GLY A 404 -9.80 4.01 -23.65
N TYR A 405 -8.71 4.55 -23.12
CA TYR A 405 -8.72 5.78 -22.30
C TYR A 405 -8.84 7.05 -23.15
N ALA A 406 -8.31 7.05 -24.35
CA ALA A 406 -8.34 8.22 -25.24
C ALA A 406 -9.77 8.59 -25.68
N SER A 407 -10.65 7.62 -25.74
CA SER A 407 -12.06 7.82 -26.03
C SER A 407 -12.81 8.17 -24.74
N LYS A 408 -13.52 9.30 -24.72
CA LYS A 408 -14.24 9.81 -23.52
C LYS A 408 -15.77 9.77 -23.65
N PRO A 409 -16.40 8.69 -24.22
CA PRO A 409 -17.84 8.61 -24.22
C PRO A 409 -18.36 8.35 -22.80
N PRO A 410 -19.61 8.70 -22.51
CA PRO A 410 -20.26 8.26 -21.28
C PRO A 410 -20.22 6.73 -21.18
N ARG A 411 -19.88 6.22 -20.01
CA ARG A 411 -19.73 4.78 -19.73
C ARG A 411 -20.58 4.38 -18.55
N THR A 412 -21.23 3.23 -18.67
CA THR A 412 -21.75 2.54 -17.48
C THR A 412 -20.55 1.90 -16.78
N MET A 413 -20.32 2.35 -15.56
CA MET A 413 -19.22 1.88 -14.73
C MET A 413 -19.78 1.18 -13.51
N GLU A 414 -19.08 0.16 -13.08
CA GLU A 414 -19.27 -0.49 -11.78
C GLU A 414 -17.91 -0.77 -11.18
N ASN A 415 -17.75 -0.51 -9.92
CA ASN A 415 -16.60 -0.99 -9.16
C ASN A 415 -17.05 -2.08 -8.18
N ARG A 416 -16.32 -3.19 -8.17
CA ARG A 416 -16.52 -4.31 -7.24
C ARG A 416 -15.26 -4.53 -6.43
N LEU A 417 -15.43 -4.62 -5.13
CA LEU A 417 -14.45 -5.19 -4.24
C LEU A 417 -14.70 -6.69 -4.17
N VAL A 418 -13.70 -7.48 -4.55
CA VAL A 418 -13.83 -8.94 -4.60
C VAL A 418 -12.68 -9.60 -3.87
N TYR A 419 -12.87 -10.84 -3.42
CA TYR A 419 -11.76 -11.71 -3.07
C TYR A 419 -11.68 -12.92 -3.98
N ILE A 420 -10.45 -13.38 -4.21
CA ILE A 420 -10.15 -14.57 -5.02
C ILE A 420 -9.62 -15.65 -4.08
N ASN A 421 -10.32 -16.77 -4.05
CA ASN A 421 -9.83 -18.01 -3.42
C ASN A 421 -9.18 -18.86 -4.51
N PHE A 422 -7.86 -18.98 -4.46
CA PHE A 422 -7.06 -19.64 -5.50
C PHE A 422 -7.23 -21.17 -5.46
N ALA A 423 -7.32 -21.76 -4.27
CA ALA A 423 -7.52 -23.20 -4.09
C ALA A 423 -8.85 -23.66 -4.70
N LYS A 424 -9.92 -22.87 -4.49
CA LYS A 424 -11.27 -23.15 -5.02
C LYS A 424 -11.50 -22.57 -6.41
N ARG A 425 -10.55 -21.81 -6.96
CA ARG A 425 -10.65 -21.07 -8.24
C ARG A 425 -11.96 -20.29 -8.33
N SER A 426 -12.28 -19.54 -7.28
CA SER A 426 -13.54 -18.82 -7.17
C SER A 426 -13.34 -17.38 -6.78
N THR A 427 -14.14 -16.48 -7.38
CA THR A 427 -14.18 -15.06 -7.05
C THR A 427 -15.51 -14.74 -6.40
N LYS A 428 -15.48 -14.03 -5.28
CA LYS A 428 -16.68 -13.58 -4.58
C LYS A 428 -16.68 -12.08 -4.35
N THR A 429 -17.82 -11.46 -4.57
CA THR A 429 -18.00 -10.02 -4.34
C THR A 429 -18.21 -9.76 -2.83
N ILE A 430 -17.41 -8.86 -2.29
CA ILE A 430 -17.53 -8.32 -0.93
C ILE A 430 -18.53 -7.16 -0.94
N ASP A 431 -18.35 -6.22 -1.88
CA ASP A 431 -19.15 -5.02 -2.02
C ASP A 431 -19.09 -4.50 -3.46
N GLN A 432 -20.08 -3.65 -3.86
CA GLN A 432 -20.14 -3.09 -5.20
C GLN A 432 -20.81 -1.72 -5.25
N SER A 433 -20.43 -0.91 -6.22
CA SER A 433 -20.99 0.44 -6.45
C SER A 433 -21.17 0.71 -7.92
N GLN A 434 -22.40 1.04 -8.32
CA GLN A 434 -22.71 1.50 -9.67
C GLN A 434 -22.26 2.96 -9.85
N GLY A 435 -21.73 3.29 -11.03
CA GLY A 435 -21.27 4.63 -11.38
C GLY A 435 -19.89 5.00 -10.84
N PHE A 436 -19.25 4.14 -10.05
CA PHE A 436 -17.93 4.37 -9.45
C PHE A 436 -16.85 3.49 -10.08
N LYS A 437 -15.61 3.92 -9.88
CA LYS A 437 -14.39 3.21 -10.24
C LYS A 437 -13.30 3.44 -9.20
N ASN A 438 -12.29 2.57 -9.21
CA ASN A 438 -11.06 2.73 -8.46
C ASN A 438 -9.89 2.33 -9.36
N ILE A 439 -9.00 3.25 -9.68
CA ILE A 439 -7.86 2.95 -10.56
C ILE A 439 -6.60 2.63 -9.76
N PHE A 440 -6.29 3.36 -8.70
CA PHE A 440 -5.01 3.23 -8.00
C PHE A 440 -5.11 2.86 -6.51
N SER A 441 -6.18 3.26 -5.84
CA SER A 441 -6.28 3.13 -4.38
C SER A 441 -6.33 1.67 -3.94
N THR A 442 -5.33 1.21 -3.20
CA THR A 442 -5.30 -0.11 -2.56
C THR A 442 -6.24 -0.11 -1.36
N PRO A 443 -7.11 -1.11 -1.17
CA PRO A 443 -7.93 -1.20 0.03
C PRO A 443 -7.07 -1.44 1.27
N TRP A 444 -7.59 -1.07 2.43
CA TRP A 444 -7.06 -1.42 3.74
C TRP A 444 -7.90 -2.52 4.37
N ILE A 445 -7.26 -3.50 5.03
CA ILE A 445 -7.95 -4.52 5.83
C ILE A 445 -7.31 -4.64 7.21
N GLY A 446 -8.13 -4.80 8.23
CA GLY A 446 -7.71 -4.94 9.62
C GLY A 446 -8.90 -5.08 10.56
N ASP A 447 -8.66 -5.21 11.84
CA ASP A 447 -9.65 -5.05 12.90
C ASP A 447 -9.64 -3.58 13.33
N LEU A 448 -10.51 -2.77 12.71
CA LEU A 448 -10.46 -1.32 12.83
C LEU A 448 -11.01 -0.83 14.18
N ASP A 449 -12.05 -1.50 14.70
CA ASP A 449 -12.74 -1.11 15.93
C ASP A 449 -12.56 -2.10 17.10
N ASN A 450 -11.58 -3.01 16.97
CA ASN A 450 -11.20 -4.01 17.97
C ASN A 450 -12.35 -4.95 18.37
N ASP A 451 -13.25 -5.27 17.42
CA ASP A 451 -14.35 -6.23 17.66
C ASP A 451 -13.95 -7.70 17.35
N GLY A 452 -12.72 -7.91 16.90
CA GLY A 452 -12.14 -9.22 16.55
C GLY A 452 -12.56 -9.74 15.18
N TYR A 453 -13.17 -8.90 14.33
CA TYR A 453 -13.52 -9.21 12.95
C TYR A 453 -12.77 -8.32 11.98
N LEU A 454 -12.67 -8.79 10.74
CA LEU A 454 -11.96 -8.08 9.69
C LEU A 454 -12.83 -6.99 9.07
N ASP A 455 -12.30 -5.79 9.05
CA ASP A 455 -12.86 -4.66 8.33
C ASP A 455 -12.14 -4.44 7.01
N VAL A 456 -12.85 -3.88 6.05
CA VAL A 456 -12.29 -3.35 4.81
C VAL A 456 -12.66 -1.89 4.67
N VAL A 457 -11.64 -1.05 4.45
CA VAL A 457 -11.81 0.36 4.09
C VAL A 457 -11.28 0.59 2.69
N TYR A 458 -12.06 1.20 1.82
CA TYR A 458 -11.65 1.44 0.45
C TYR A 458 -12.26 2.71 -0.13
N CYS A 459 -11.56 3.26 -1.13
CA CYS A 459 -11.94 4.49 -1.82
C CYS A 459 -12.36 4.20 -3.26
N GLN A 460 -13.34 4.93 -3.72
CA GLN A 460 -13.82 4.95 -5.09
C GLN A 460 -14.04 6.40 -5.52
N TYR A 461 -14.05 6.66 -6.81
CA TYR A 461 -14.44 7.96 -7.34
C TYR A 461 -15.30 7.80 -8.60
N TYR A 462 -15.98 8.84 -9.00
CA TYR A 462 -16.78 8.80 -10.19
C TYR A 462 -16.43 9.92 -11.16
N HIS A 463 -16.53 9.59 -12.44
CA HIS A 463 -16.60 10.48 -13.59
C HIS A 463 -17.15 9.68 -14.76
N HIS A 464 -18.23 10.13 -15.36
CA HIS A 464 -18.98 9.31 -16.33
C HIS A 464 -18.26 9.09 -17.67
N SER A 465 -17.24 9.89 -18.01
CA SER A 465 -16.53 9.77 -19.30
C SER A 465 -15.00 9.77 -19.19
N ASP A 466 -14.41 10.31 -18.12
CA ASP A 466 -12.96 10.38 -17.93
C ASP A 466 -12.52 9.42 -16.83
N LEU A 467 -11.49 8.62 -17.07
CA LEU A 467 -11.04 7.58 -16.14
C LEU A 467 -10.11 8.10 -15.05
N LEU A 468 -9.45 9.24 -15.25
CA LEU A 468 -8.49 9.81 -14.29
C LEU A 468 -8.96 11.11 -13.63
N SER A 469 -10.04 11.71 -14.14
CA SER A 469 -10.63 12.92 -13.55
C SER A 469 -11.72 12.58 -12.54
N PHE A 470 -12.03 13.54 -11.68
CA PHE A 470 -12.92 13.39 -10.55
C PHE A 470 -14.11 14.35 -10.62
N LEU A 471 -15.31 13.84 -10.37
CA LEU A 471 -16.53 14.61 -10.07
C LEU A 471 -17.00 14.37 -8.63
N GLY A 472 -16.42 13.40 -7.95
CA GLY A 472 -16.66 13.09 -6.56
C GLY A 472 -16.00 11.79 -6.16
N MET A 473 -15.78 11.59 -4.86
CA MET A 473 -15.26 10.37 -4.28
C MET A 473 -16.21 9.77 -3.25
N ARG A 474 -15.97 8.50 -2.95
CA ARG A 474 -16.68 7.70 -1.96
C ARG A 474 -15.69 6.92 -1.11
N MET A 475 -15.78 7.09 0.21
CA MET A 475 -15.13 6.22 1.18
C MET A 475 -16.15 5.24 1.75
N ARG A 476 -15.74 3.99 1.94
CA ARG A 476 -16.60 2.94 2.50
C ARG A 476 -15.86 2.12 3.53
N ARG A 477 -16.55 1.74 4.61
CA ARG A 477 -16.15 0.70 5.54
C ARG A 477 -17.15 -0.45 5.48
N VAL A 478 -16.64 -1.66 5.36
CA VAL A 478 -17.41 -2.91 5.31
C VAL A 478 -16.86 -3.88 6.35
N ASP A 479 -17.70 -4.35 7.28
CA ASP A 479 -17.37 -5.45 8.16
C ASP A 479 -17.49 -6.78 7.42
N LEU A 480 -16.51 -7.65 7.59
CA LEU A 480 -16.55 -9.02 7.09
C LEU A 480 -16.92 -10.01 8.19
N PRO A 481 -17.59 -11.13 7.85
CA PRO A 481 -17.88 -12.19 8.81
C PRO A 481 -16.65 -13.09 9.08
N VAL A 482 -15.46 -12.49 9.08
CA VAL A 482 -14.17 -13.18 9.20
C VAL A 482 -13.49 -12.75 10.49
N ARG A 483 -13.22 -13.70 11.39
CA ARG A 483 -12.49 -13.40 12.62
C ARG A 483 -10.99 -13.22 12.33
N VAL A 484 -10.41 -12.19 12.90
CA VAL A 484 -8.96 -12.00 12.89
C VAL A 484 -8.33 -13.00 13.87
N ARG A 485 -7.61 -13.99 13.33
CA ARG A 485 -7.01 -15.12 14.09
C ARG A 485 -5.49 -15.14 14.03
N LYS A 486 -4.92 -14.44 13.06
CA LYS A 486 -3.47 -14.31 12.86
C LYS A 486 -3.13 -12.87 12.51
N ASN A 487 -1.86 -12.51 12.63
CA ASN A 487 -1.39 -11.20 12.20
C ASN A 487 -1.67 -10.99 10.70
N ILE A 488 -2.14 -9.80 10.37
CA ILE A 488 -2.35 -9.39 8.99
C ILE A 488 -1.02 -8.84 8.50
N LEU A 489 -0.33 -9.58 7.62
CA LEU A 489 0.99 -9.21 7.13
C LEU A 489 0.94 -8.29 5.91
N TRP A 490 -0.16 -8.36 5.13
CA TRP A 490 -0.34 -7.59 3.91
C TRP A 490 -1.74 -6.98 3.81
N GLY A 491 -2.06 -6.13 4.78
CA GLY A 491 -3.39 -5.51 4.93
C GLY A 491 -3.57 -4.15 4.29
N GLU A 492 -2.51 -3.57 3.71
CA GLU A 492 -2.54 -2.25 3.06
C GLU A 492 -1.46 -2.15 1.96
N TYR A 493 -1.39 -1.01 1.28
CA TYR A 493 -0.37 -0.77 0.26
C TYR A 493 1.04 -0.87 0.84
N MET A 494 1.88 -1.72 0.25
CA MET A 494 3.23 -2.09 0.72
C MET A 494 3.24 -2.87 2.05
N GLY A 495 2.17 -3.60 2.35
CA GLY A 495 2.07 -4.46 3.55
C GLY A 495 1.72 -3.69 4.83
N SER A 496 1.35 -4.41 5.87
CA SER A 496 0.84 -3.83 7.12
C SER A 496 1.85 -2.98 7.92
N ASN A 497 3.14 -3.04 7.54
CA ASN A 497 4.19 -2.15 8.05
C ASN A 497 4.52 -1.01 7.07
N ALA A 498 3.81 -0.92 5.94
CA ALA A 498 4.00 0.12 4.92
C ALA A 498 5.43 0.24 4.36
N ASN A 499 6.21 -0.83 4.40
CA ASN A 499 7.64 -0.83 4.05
C ASN A 499 8.01 -1.84 2.93
N GLY A 500 7.03 -2.59 2.40
CA GLY A 500 7.26 -3.57 1.33
C GLY A 500 7.86 -4.90 1.80
N VAL A 501 8.02 -5.13 3.10
CA VAL A 501 8.65 -6.34 3.65
C VAL A 501 7.59 -7.33 4.13
N PHE A 502 7.63 -8.54 3.59
CA PHE A 502 6.84 -9.68 4.02
C PHE A 502 7.72 -10.62 4.86
N SER A 503 7.54 -10.56 6.17
CA SER A 503 8.24 -11.45 7.10
C SER A 503 7.27 -11.96 8.15
N PRO A 504 6.97 -13.27 8.17
CA PRO A 504 6.09 -13.88 9.17
C PRO A 504 6.59 -13.74 10.60
N ASN A 505 7.91 -13.52 10.77
CA ASN A 505 8.55 -13.41 12.08
C ASN A 505 8.60 -12.00 12.64
N THR A 506 8.20 -10.98 11.87
CA THR A 506 8.07 -9.60 12.35
C THR A 506 6.65 -9.36 12.84
N ALA A 507 6.26 -9.98 13.95
CA ALA A 507 5.06 -9.56 14.65
C ALA A 507 5.23 -8.09 15.07
N LYS A 508 4.26 -7.22 14.73
CA LYS A 508 4.14 -5.92 15.36
C LYS A 508 3.94 -6.15 16.86
N PHE A 509 4.85 -5.63 17.66
CA PHE A 509 4.67 -5.46 19.10
C PHE A 509 4.01 -4.11 19.38
#